data_743892b94dc7bcd73193c04b14e7dcc2
#
_entry.id   743892b94dc7bcd73193c04b14e7dcc2
#
_cell.length_a   1.000
_cell.length_b   1.000
_cell.length_c   1.000
_cell.angle_alpha   90.00
_cell.angle_beta   90.00
_cell.angle_gamma   90.00
#
_symmetry.space_group_name_H-M   'P 1'
#
loop_
_entity.id
_entity.type
_entity.pdbx_description
1 polymer ?
#
loop_
_entity_poly.entity_id
_entity_poly.type
_entity_poly.pdbx_seq_one_letter_code
_entity_poly.pdbx_strand_id
1 'polypeptide(L)'
;MTSSNNLKIPLYAKGFKYFKSAVKYAKDVCEGKIIVSESPRLECKRFLTELELQKDKNYPYYFDKVAGEKICSFLETLQHVKGKWARGDIQSRYLHLEPWQCFICVNIFGWKKRIDDLRRYMLAYLELPRKQGKSFFSAGFGLYMFAVDGEAGAEVYCGATSLDQAMHVFKPASLMVERNEFFKKKYKVNVKKEFMDLPDGSIFKPIVGSAHDGSSPHCAILDEVHEHPNDELFQSQITGLGSRDQPLVLLITTAGKNIESFCKEQHDYVFKNQQTEIKNQDLTTFGMIYTIDKDDDPFTLEALKKANPNFGVSCKEDYLLRQLDIAKRSPKDRADYLTKNLNVWLNAKSAFFDIQQWNECADETLNIDDFINDDLFISFDLSAKYDMTTIVLNFVRKINGYKHSFVFIYAYLPTDTIEDVTNFNYKLYQKYVQIQSHNCPYGTLLTPIAGSEVDTDYLYEELVMIIKKFKRVKEIIYDPWRTPSVMNKLAKNFGFLRDRIVEMTQNTKNLNAGMKEMQSAIVSKRIHHDGNPILAWHVSNVISKEDNKGNDFPTKANKNAKIDGAVCTIMTQNRVELYNPTHSLTDRILNRVAIGSI
;
A
#
# COMPACT_ATOMS: atom_id res chain seq x y z
N MET A 1 2.68 -0.23 61.86
CA MET A 1 3.84 -1.00 61.38
C MET A 1 3.45 -1.58 60.04
N THR A 2 3.68 -0.88 58.98
CA THR A 2 3.40 -1.30 57.60
C THR A 2 4.70 -1.75 56.99
N SER A 3 4.82 -3.02 56.71
CA SER A 3 5.99 -3.63 56.08
C SER A 3 6.19 -3.02 54.68
N SER A 4 7.25 -2.24 54.55
CA SER A 4 7.78 -1.80 53.27
C SER A 4 8.29 -3.03 52.51
N ASN A 5 7.46 -3.61 51.66
CA ASN A 5 7.91 -4.56 50.66
C ASN A 5 8.85 -3.83 49.71
N ASN A 6 10.15 -3.92 49.99
CA ASN A 6 11.23 -3.55 49.09
C ASN A 6 11.17 -4.47 47.86
N LEU A 7 10.37 -4.11 46.90
CA LEU A 7 10.43 -4.68 45.53
C LEU A 7 11.79 -4.22 44.91
N LYS A 8 12.86 -4.95 45.26
CA LYS A 8 14.09 -4.90 44.48
C LYS A 8 13.72 -5.35 43.04
N ILE A 9 13.76 -4.44 42.09
CA ILE A 9 13.70 -4.88 40.68
C ILE A 9 14.92 -5.78 40.48
N PRO A 10 14.77 -7.06 40.19
CA PRO A 10 15.90 -7.86 39.75
C PRO A 10 16.35 -7.28 38.42
N LEU A 11 17.58 -6.80 38.33
CA LEU A 11 18.16 -6.23 37.11
C LEU A 11 18.16 -7.24 35.94
N TYR A 12 17.95 -8.51 36.24
CA TYR A 12 17.78 -9.62 35.26
C TYR A 12 17.17 -10.83 35.98
N ALA A 13 16.43 -11.63 35.22
CA ALA A 13 15.85 -12.86 35.76
C ALA A 13 16.94 -13.93 35.98
N LYS A 14 16.95 -14.58 37.15
CA LYS A 14 17.87 -15.69 37.44
C LYS A 14 17.75 -16.77 36.35
N GLY A 15 18.88 -17.17 35.74
CA GLY A 15 18.93 -18.23 34.75
C GLY A 15 18.54 -17.82 33.33
N PHE A 16 18.54 -16.53 33.01
CA PHE A 16 18.28 -16.00 31.68
C PHE A 16 16.91 -16.48 31.09
N LYS A 17 15.84 -16.18 31.81
CA LYS A 17 14.47 -16.58 31.48
C LYS A 17 14.05 -16.09 30.09
N TYR A 18 14.29 -14.81 29.79
CA TYR A 18 13.83 -14.18 28.54
C TYR A 18 14.69 -14.57 27.35
N PHE A 19 15.99 -14.73 27.54
CA PHE A 19 16.87 -15.28 26.52
C PHE A 19 16.45 -16.71 26.14
N LYS A 20 16.15 -17.57 27.15
CA LYS A 20 15.66 -18.92 26.90
C LYS A 20 14.31 -18.91 26.16
N SER A 21 13.41 -17.99 26.52
CA SER A 21 12.13 -17.80 25.82
C SER A 21 12.34 -17.39 24.37
N ALA A 22 13.23 -16.43 24.11
CA ALA A 22 13.59 -15.96 22.76
C ALA A 22 14.19 -17.07 21.90
N VAL A 23 15.15 -17.85 22.46
CA VAL A 23 15.76 -19.00 21.75
C VAL A 23 14.73 -20.07 21.46
N LYS A 24 13.86 -20.37 22.43
CA LYS A 24 12.79 -21.35 22.23
C LYS A 24 11.83 -20.89 21.15
N TYR A 25 11.39 -19.62 21.18
CA TYR A 25 10.54 -19.06 20.15
C TYR A 25 11.18 -19.19 18.77
N ALA A 26 12.45 -18.79 18.62
CA ALA A 26 13.15 -18.88 17.35
C ALA A 26 13.25 -20.32 16.81
N LYS A 27 13.52 -21.30 17.71
CA LYS A 27 13.53 -22.72 17.34
C LYS A 27 12.14 -23.22 16.93
N ASP A 28 11.12 -22.94 17.73
CA ASP A 28 9.74 -23.37 17.45
C ASP A 28 9.22 -22.79 16.12
N VAL A 29 9.61 -21.55 15.76
CA VAL A 29 9.32 -20.94 14.47
C VAL A 29 10.07 -21.66 13.33
N CYS A 30 11.38 -21.89 13.47
CA CYS A 30 12.18 -22.56 12.43
C CYS A 30 11.77 -24.02 12.22
N GLU A 31 11.28 -24.68 13.26
CA GLU A 31 10.76 -26.06 13.22
C GLU A 31 9.28 -26.12 12.77
N GLY A 32 8.62 -24.99 12.50
CA GLY A 32 7.23 -24.93 12.06
C GLY A 32 6.19 -25.21 13.16
N LYS A 33 6.60 -25.26 14.45
CA LYS A 33 5.68 -25.41 15.58
C LYS A 33 4.86 -24.15 15.85
N ILE A 34 5.44 -22.99 15.54
CA ILE A 34 4.76 -21.70 15.54
C ILE A 34 4.65 -21.25 14.08
N ILE A 35 3.42 -21.09 13.61
CA ILE A 35 3.13 -20.67 12.25
C ILE A 35 3.32 -19.16 12.16
N VAL A 36 4.22 -18.72 11.29
CA VAL A 36 4.51 -17.31 10.97
C VAL A 36 4.79 -17.17 9.49
N SER A 37 4.73 -15.94 8.96
CA SER A 37 5.16 -15.60 7.60
C SER A 37 6.68 -15.67 7.42
N GLU A 38 7.15 -15.48 6.21
CA GLU A 38 8.56 -15.61 5.85
C GLU A 38 9.49 -14.69 6.66
N SER A 39 9.13 -13.41 6.84
CA SER A 39 9.99 -12.42 7.53
C SER A 39 10.35 -12.81 8.98
N PRO A 40 9.40 -13.13 9.89
CA PRO A 40 9.77 -13.60 11.23
C PRO A 40 10.59 -14.89 11.23
N ARG A 41 10.34 -15.79 10.26
CA ARG A 41 11.12 -17.03 10.12
C ARG A 41 12.57 -16.76 9.72
N LEU A 42 12.79 -15.85 8.77
CA LEU A 42 14.14 -15.43 8.37
C LEU A 42 14.90 -14.78 9.51
N GLU A 43 14.25 -13.91 10.29
CA GLU A 43 14.85 -13.24 11.45
C GLU A 43 15.20 -14.24 12.56
N CYS A 44 14.31 -15.20 12.84
CA CYS A 44 14.59 -16.29 13.79
C CYS A 44 15.78 -17.16 13.33
N LYS A 45 15.84 -17.49 12.05
CA LYS A 45 16.95 -18.25 11.46
C LYS A 45 18.26 -17.46 11.57
N ARG A 46 18.24 -16.14 11.24
CA ARG A 46 19.40 -15.27 11.40
C ARG A 46 19.92 -15.28 12.82
N PHE A 47 19.04 -15.04 13.80
CA PHE A 47 19.39 -15.04 15.22
C PHE A 47 20.08 -16.33 15.66
N LEU A 48 19.50 -17.51 15.33
CA LEU A 48 20.10 -18.78 15.70
C LEU A 48 21.44 -19.02 15.02
N THR A 49 21.59 -18.62 13.75
CA THR A 49 22.84 -18.73 13.02
C THR A 49 23.93 -17.82 13.60
N GLU A 50 23.58 -16.58 13.94
CA GLU A 50 24.52 -15.63 14.54
C GLU A 50 24.95 -16.02 15.95
N LEU A 51 24.08 -16.69 16.73
CA LEU A 51 24.48 -17.30 18.03
C LEU A 51 25.59 -18.34 17.87
N GLU A 52 25.66 -18.99 16.72
CA GLU A 52 26.78 -19.90 16.41
C GLU A 52 28.00 -19.12 15.88
N LEU A 53 27.79 -18.16 14.93
CA LEU A 53 28.86 -17.35 14.33
C LEU A 53 29.65 -16.56 15.37
N GLN A 54 29.03 -16.06 16.44
CA GLN A 54 29.72 -15.33 17.49
C GLN A 54 30.82 -16.14 18.22
N LYS A 55 30.85 -17.47 18.05
CA LYS A 55 31.91 -18.32 18.60
C LYS A 55 33.25 -18.06 17.89
N ASP A 56 33.21 -17.59 16.64
CA ASP A 56 34.38 -17.08 15.94
C ASP A 56 34.71 -15.69 16.45
N LYS A 57 35.95 -15.50 16.92
CA LYS A 57 36.44 -14.20 17.42
C LYS A 57 36.53 -13.13 16.33
N ASN A 58 36.58 -13.51 15.07
CA ASN A 58 36.60 -12.59 13.94
C ASN A 58 35.20 -12.07 13.59
N TYR A 59 34.12 -12.70 14.08
CA TYR A 59 32.77 -12.18 13.90
C TYR A 59 32.63 -10.88 14.71
N PRO A 60 32.21 -9.77 14.08
CA PRO A 60 32.32 -8.44 14.69
C PRO A 60 31.35 -8.20 15.86
N TYR A 61 30.42 -9.13 16.08
CA TYR A 61 29.39 -8.99 17.11
C TYR A 61 29.43 -10.14 18.12
N TYR A 62 28.90 -9.90 19.29
CA TYR A 62 28.67 -10.91 20.31
C TYR A 62 27.33 -10.66 21.01
N PHE A 63 26.81 -11.68 21.66
CA PHE A 63 25.51 -11.62 22.34
C PHE A 63 25.67 -11.50 23.85
N ASP A 64 25.28 -10.33 24.39
CA ASP A 64 25.21 -10.07 25.83
C ASP A 64 23.84 -10.48 26.36
N LYS A 65 23.77 -11.65 27.01
CA LYS A 65 22.53 -12.16 27.61
C LYS A 65 21.99 -11.25 28.70
N VAL A 66 22.85 -10.56 29.45
CA VAL A 66 22.45 -9.67 30.53
C VAL A 66 21.73 -8.45 30.00
N ALA A 67 22.24 -7.86 28.91
CA ALA A 67 21.59 -6.72 28.27
C ALA A 67 20.18 -7.10 27.73
N GLY A 68 20.05 -8.27 27.10
CA GLY A 68 18.74 -8.78 26.66
C GLY A 68 17.76 -9.06 27.80
N GLU A 69 18.22 -9.61 28.92
CA GLU A 69 17.40 -9.84 30.13
C GLU A 69 16.96 -8.51 30.78
N LYS A 70 17.83 -7.51 30.78
CA LYS A 70 17.61 -6.20 31.45
C LYS A 70 16.37 -5.50 30.91
N ILE A 71 16.23 -5.40 29.58
CA ILE A 71 15.06 -4.75 28.95
C ILE A 71 13.77 -5.53 29.25
N CYS A 72 13.76 -6.84 29.09
CA CYS A 72 12.57 -7.65 29.36
C CYS A 72 12.14 -7.57 30.84
N SER A 73 13.11 -7.69 31.75
CA SER A 73 12.85 -7.54 33.20
C SER A 73 12.27 -6.16 33.53
N PHE A 74 12.78 -5.12 32.90
CA PHE A 74 12.27 -3.76 33.08
C PHE A 74 10.84 -3.64 32.57
N LEU A 75 10.53 -4.11 31.35
CA LEU A 75 9.19 -4.03 30.78
C LEU A 75 8.16 -4.74 31.66
N GLU A 76 8.48 -5.90 32.25
CA GLU A 76 7.58 -6.61 33.15
C GLU A 76 7.42 -5.91 34.54
N THR A 77 8.15 -4.82 34.83
CA THR A 77 7.85 -3.95 35.99
C THR A 77 6.81 -2.87 35.70
N LEU A 78 6.49 -2.65 34.45
CA LEU A 78 5.50 -1.65 34.05
C LEU A 78 4.08 -2.22 34.14
N GLN A 79 3.11 -1.34 34.34
CA GLN A 79 1.71 -1.74 34.49
C GLN A 79 0.87 -1.36 33.28
N HIS A 80 -0.11 -2.20 32.96
CA HIS A 80 -1.16 -1.85 32.02
C HIS A 80 -1.93 -0.61 32.49
N VAL A 81 -2.12 0.36 31.60
CA VAL A 81 -2.83 1.60 31.91
C VAL A 81 -4.24 1.66 31.32
N LYS A 82 -4.58 0.71 30.43
CA LYS A 82 -5.90 0.61 29.77
C LYS A 82 -6.40 -0.84 29.72
N GLY A 83 -7.68 -1.00 29.52
CA GLY A 83 -8.34 -2.30 29.28
C GLY A 83 -8.57 -3.14 30.52
N LYS A 84 -8.88 -4.43 30.31
CA LYS A 84 -9.24 -5.37 31.37
C LYS A 84 -8.13 -5.57 32.39
N TRP A 85 -6.88 -5.65 31.93
CA TRP A 85 -5.72 -5.89 32.79
C TRP A 85 -5.44 -4.71 33.72
N ALA A 86 -5.71 -3.47 33.29
CA ALA A 86 -5.54 -2.29 34.16
C ALA A 86 -6.48 -2.24 35.37
N ARG A 87 -7.57 -3.05 35.34
CA ARG A 87 -8.58 -3.19 36.42
C ARG A 87 -8.46 -4.49 37.19
N GLY A 88 -7.57 -5.40 36.78
CA GLY A 88 -7.35 -6.68 37.42
C GLY A 88 -6.72 -6.60 38.82
N ASP A 89 -6.40 -7.75 39.40
CA ASP A 89 -5.61 -7.81 40.61
C ASP A 89 -4.18 -7.24 40.40
N ILE A 90 -3.44 -7.10 41.51
CA ILE A 90 -2.11 -6.46 41.46
C ILE A 90 -1.17 -7.19 40.49
N GLN A 91 -1.21 -8.51 40.42
CA GLN A 91 -0.31 -9.29 39.56
C GLN A 91 -0.70 -9.17 38.09
N SER A 92 -1.97 -9.22 37.74
CA SER A 92 -2.45 -9.11 36.36
C SER A 92 -2.30 -7.71 35.76
N ARG A 93 -2.00 -6.69 36.57
CA ARG A 93 -1.72 -5.34 36.08
C ARG A 93 -0.34 -5.20 35.45
N TYR A 94 0.64 -6.01 35.84
CA TYR A 94 1.97 -5.95 35.26
C TYR A 94 1.98 -6.51 33.83
N LEU A 95 2.88 -5.95 33.01
CA LEU A 95 3.12 -6.48 31.67
C LEU A 95 3.73 -7.87 31.78
N HIS A 96 3.22 -8.79 31.01
CA HIS A 96 3.81 -10.11 30.79
C HIS A 96 4.17 -10.22 29.32
N LEU A 97 5.46 -10.41 29.03
CA LEU A 97 5.95 -10.47 27.66
C LEU A 97 5.66 -11.83 27.04
N GLU A 98 4.99 -11.82 25.91
CA GLU A 98 4.84 -13.00 25.07
C GLU A 98 6.19 -13.43 24.46
N PRO A 99 6.39 -14.71 24.10
CA PRO A 99 7.66 -15.20 23.56
C PRO A 99 8.18 -14.42 22.36
N TRP A 100 7.32 -13.96 21.46
CA TRP A 100 7.69 -13.12 20.31
C TRP A 100 8.17 -11.72 20.74
N GLN A 101 7.62 -11.14 21.81
CA GLN A 101 8.07 -9.87 22.37
C GLN A 101 9.42 -10.04 23.07
N CYS A 102 9.60 -11.14 23.82
CA CYS A 102 10.91 -11.49 24.37
C CYS A 102 11.96 -11.62 23.26
N PHE A 103 11.62 -12.25 22.13
CA PHE A 103 12.52 -12.39 20.98
C PHE A 103 12.96 -11.03 20.42
N ILE A 104 12.04 -10.10 20.22
CA ILE A 104 12.33 -8.73 19.74
C ILE A 104 13.26 -8.01 20.72
N CYS A 105 12.87 -7.95 21.99
CA CYS A 105 13.65 -7.23 23.02
C CYS A 105 15.05 -7.79 23.18
N VAL A 106 15.16 -9.09 23.33
CA VAL A 106 16.42 -9.81 23.54
C VAL A 106 17.35 -9.63 22.34
N ASN A 107 16.80 -9.65 21.10
CA ASN A 107 17.59 -9.40 19.90
C ASN A 107 18.14 -7.98 19.87
N ILE A 108 17.24 -6.99 19.93
CA ILE A 108 17.63 -5.58 19.74
C ILE A 108 18.68 -5.15 20.78
N PHE A 109 18.53 -5.57 22.03
CA PHE A 109 19.41 -5.11 23.11
C PHE A 109 20.57 -6.06 23.47
N GLY A 110 20.47 -7.33 23.06
CA GLY A 110 21.50 -8.33 23.39
C GLY A 110 22.68 -8.34 22.44
N TRP A 111 22.52 -7.99 21.17
CA TRP A 111 23.63 -7.94 20.23
C TRP A 111 24.49 -6.69 20.41
N LYS A 112 25.81 -6.88 20.60
CA LYS A 112 26.80 -5.82 20.79
C LYS A 112 27.95 -5.95 19.80
N LYS A 113 28.56 -4.81 19.50
CA LYS A 113 29.78 -4.71 18.70
C LYS A 113 30.98 -5.08 19.59
N ARG A 114 31.91 -5.90 19.09
CA ARG A 114 33.12 -6.30 19.85
C ARG A 114 34.11 -5.14 20.03
N ILE A 115 34.07 -4.14 19.15
CA ILE A 115 35.02 -3.04 19.16
C ILE A 115 34.81 -2.05 20.32
N ASP A 116 33.54 -1.85 20.71
CA ASP A 116 33.15 -0.78 21.65
C ASP A 116 32.10 -1.18 22.69
N ASP A 117 31.65 -2.43 22.67
CA ASP A 117 30.60 -2.97 23.54
C ASP A 117 29.22 -2.27 23.41
N LEU A 118 29.05 -1.45 22.37
CA LEU A 118 27.81 -0.73 22.12
C LEU A 118 26.78 -1.62 21.38
N ARG A 119 25.51 -1.24 21.49
CA ARG A 119 24.43 -1.91 20.79
C ARG A 119 24.67 -1.94 19.29
N ARG A 120 24.42 -3.11 18.67
CA ARG A 120 24.56 -3.30 17.23
C ARG A 120 23.46 -2.57 16.44
N TYR A 121 22.21 -2.72 16.87
CA TYR A 121 21.06 -2.23 16.12
C TYR A 121 20.85 -0.73 16.33
N MET A 122 20.75 -0.03 15.20
CA MET A 122 20.44 1.41 15.12
C MET A 122 19.03 1.65 14.56
N LEU A 123 18.50 0.70 13.80
CA LEU A 123 17.15 0.72 13.25
C LEU A 123 16.40 -0.57 13.61
N ALA A 124 15.18 -0.43 14.09
CA ALA A 124 14.25 -1.53 14.30
C ALA A 124 12.92 -1.23 13.57
N TYR A 125 12.49 -2.14 12.72
CA TYR A 125 11.24 -2.06 11.97
C TYR A 125 10.27 -3.15 12.44
N LEU A 126 9.13 -2.75 13.00
CA LEU A 126 8.10 -3.64 13.52
C LEU A 126 6.77 -3.40 12.80
N GLU A 127 6.37 -4.31 11.94
CA GLU A 127 5.11 -4.24 11.22
C GLU A 127 4.17 -5.34 11.69
N LEU A 128 3.06 -4.95 12.29
CA LEU A 128 2.12 -5.81 13.00
C LEU A 128 0.68 -5.41 12.69
N PRO A 129 -0.26 -6.35 12.59
CA PRO A 129 -1.68 -6.03 12.50
C PRO A 129 -2.17 -5.15 13.65
N ARG A 130 -3.38 -4.63 13.54
CA ARG A 130 -4.00 -3.88 14.64
C ARG A 130 -4.24 -4.77 15.87
N LYS A 131 -4.25 -4.16 17.08
CA LYS A 131 -4.52 -4.80 18.37
C LYS A 131 -3.44 -5.77 18.88
N GLN A 132 -2.22 -5.71 18.34
CA GLN A 132 -1.08 -6.51 18.83
C GLN A 132 -0.32 -5.87 20.01
N GLY A 133 -0.83 -4.79 20.59
CA GLY A 133 -0.20 -4.13 21.74
C GLY A 133 0.93 -3.14 21.39
N LYS A 134 1.06 -2.72 20.13
CA LYS A 134 2.13 -1.83 19.64
C LYS A 134 2.42 -0.64 20.55
N SER A 135 1.43 0.19 20.85
CA SER A 135 1.62 1.44 21.61
C SER A 135 2.11 1.22 23.04
N PHE A 136 1.69 0.11 23.70
CA PHE A 136 2.20 -0.23 25.04
C PHE A 136 3.65 -0.69 24.98
N PHE A 137 3.97 -1.50 23.98
CA PHE A 137 5.33 -1.97 23.76
C PHE A 137 6.28 -0.80 23.47
N SER A 138 5.88 0.10 22.57
CA SER A 138 6.62 1.33 22.25
C SER A 138 6.80 2.26 23.44
N ALA A 139 5.76 2.43 24.25
CA ALA A 139 5.84 3.22 25.48
C ALA A 139 6.88 2.66 26.46
N GLY A 140 6.89 1.34 26.65
CA GLY A 140 7.88 0.66 27.49
C GLY A 140 9.31 0.79 26.94
N PHE A 141 9.49 0.63 25.62
CA PHE A 141 10.78 0.89 24.95
C PHE A 141 11.28 2.31 25.18
N GLY A 142 10.40 3.29 24.95
CA GLY A 142 10.75 4.69 25.20
C GLY A 142 11.19 4.96 26.64
N LEU A 143 10.48 4.39 27.63
CA LEU A 143 10.85 4.50 29.04
C LEU A 143 12.19 3.84 29.37
N TYR A 144 12.48 2.70 28.74
CA TYR A 144 13.79 2.05 28.89
C TYR A 144 14.92 2.92 28.36
N MET A 145 14.79 3.40 27.13
CA MET A 145 15.76 4.28 26.47
C MET A 145 15.93 5.62 27.20
N PHE A 146 14.85 6.13 27.79
CA PHE A 146 14.83 7.39 28.53
C PHE A 146 15.58 7.34 29.86
N ALA A 147 15.47 6.23 30.62
CA ALA A 147 15.91 6.21 31.99
C ALA A 147 16.84 5.04 32.38
N VAL A 148 16.92 3.98 31.55
CA VAL A 148 17.53 2.71 31.95
C VAL A 148 18.68 2.28 31.06
N ASP A 149 18.71 2.70 29.79
CA ASP A 149 19.71 2.32 28.81
C ASP A 149 21.12 2.87 29.15
N GLY A 150 21.17 4.01 29.84
CA GLY A 150 22.42 4.53 30.43
C GLY A 150 23.00 5.75 29.72
N GLU A 151 22.30 6.29 28.73
CA GLU A 151 22.69 7.55 28.06
C GLU A 151 22.36 8.75 28.95
N ALA A 152 23.33 9.61 29.22
CA ALA A 152 23.12 10.88 29.93
C ALA A 152 22.55 11.94 28.97
N GLY A 153 21.57 12.72 29.45
CA GLY A 153 20.89 13.68 28.58
C GLY A 153 20.18 13.02 27.38
N ALA A 154 19.59 11.86 27.60
CA ALA A 154 18.92 11.11 26.55
C ALA A 154 17.70 11.86 26.00
N GLU A 155 17.68 12.13 24.70
CA GLU A 155 16.51 12.67 24.00
C GLU A 155 15.70 11.53 23.41
N VAL A 156 14.51 11.29 23.97
CA VAL A 156 13.58 10.25 23.47
C VAL A 156 12.36 10.92 22.87
N TYR A 157 12.08 10.59 21.62
CA TYR A 157 10.98 11.17 20.87
C TYR A 157 9.96 10.11 20.45
N CYS A 158 8.68 10.41 20.56
CA CYS A 158 7.64 9.67 19.89
C CYS A 158 7.00 10.55 18.82
N GLY A 159 7.23 10.18 17.56
CA GLY A 159 6.85 10.93 16.37
C GLY A 159 5.66 10.31 15.65
N ALA A 160 4.74 11.16 15.16
CA ALA A 160 3.63 10.78 14.32
C ALA A 160 3.18 11.96 13.43
N THR A 161 2.20 11.74 12.56
CA THR A 161 1.66 12.79 11.68
C THR A 161 0.84 13.85 12.40
N SER A 162 0.33 13.53 13.59
CA SER A 162 -0.40 14.46 14.45
C SER A 162 -0.02 14.29 15.92
N LEU A 163 -0.24 15.36 16.72
CA LEU A 163 0.03 15.30 18.15
C LEU A 163 -0.83 14.23 18.85
N ASP A 164 -2.08 14.09 18.46
CA ASP A 164 -2.98 13.07 19.02
C ASP A 164 -2.45 11.66 18.79
N GLN A 165 -1.86 11.39 17.62
CA GLN A 165 -1.22 10.10 17.32
C GLN A 165 0.07 9.92 18.13
N ALA A 166 0.97 10.91 18.18
CA ALA A 166 2.18 10.87 18.98
C ALA A 166 1.87 10.62 20.47
N MET A 167 0.77 11.17 20.95
CA MET A 167 0.26 10.95 22.32
C MET A 167 -0.21 9.50 22.56
N HIS A 168 -0.43 8.69 21.52
CA HIS A 168 -0.76 7.25 21.69
C HIS A 168 0.40 6.45 22.31
N VAL A 169 1.64 6.89 22.15
CA VAL A 169 2.82 6.32 22.79
C VAL A 169 3.15 7.07 24.09
N PHE A 170 3.19 8.40 24.05
CA PHE A 170 3.60 9.22 25.19
C PHE A 170 2.65 9.11 26.39
N LYS A 171 1.33 9.18 26.19
CA LYS A 171 0.36 9.13 27.29
C LYS A 171 0.37 7.78 28.04
N PRO A 172 0.42 6.61 27.40
CA PRO A 172 0.68 5.36 28.13
C PRO A 172 1.99 5.39 28.90
N ALA A 173 3.09 5.90 28.32
CA ALA A 173 4.38 5.99 29.01
C ALA A 173 4.29 6.84 30.29
N SER A 174 3.71 8.03 30.21
CA SER A 174 3.53 8.89 31.38
C SER A 174 2.69 8.23 32.49
N LEU A 175 1.58 7.57 32.11
CA LEU A 175 0.73 6.85 33.06
C LEU A 175 1.42 5.62 33.66
N MET A 176 2.31 4.92 32.93
CA MET A 176 3.13 3.84 33.47
C MET A 176 4.09 4.36 34.56
N VAL A 177 4.70 5.53 34.34
CA VAL A 177 5.55 6.18 35.34
C VAL A 177 4.74 6.60 36.58
N GLU A 178 3.60 7.26 36.38
CA GLU A 178 2.74 7.71 37.47
C GLU A 178 2.24 6.55 38.37
N ARG A 179 2.00 5.36 37.78
CA ARG A 179 1.59 4.16 38.51
C ARG A 179 2.73 3.37 39.11
N ASN A 180 3.97 3.69 38.78
CA ASN A 180 5.17 3.01 39.28
C ASN A 180 6.00 3.96 40.15
N GLU A 181 5.59 4.13 41.43
CA GLU A 181 6.26 4.99 42.39
C GLU A 181 7.75 4.64 42.58
N PHE A 182 8.12 3.36 42.50
CA PHE A 182 9.51 2.95 42.58
C PHE A 182 10.33 3.49 41.41
N PHE A 183 9.84 3.34 40.18
CA PHE A 183 10.50 3.84 38.97
C PHE A 183 10.63 5.37 39.05
N LYS A 184 9.52 6.06 39.36
CA LYS A 184 9.48 7.52 39.49
C LYS A 184 10.47 8.06 40.48
N LYS A 185 10.56 7.45 41.67
CA LYS A 185 11.51 7.85 42.74
C LYS A 185 12.96 7.49 42.42
N LYS A 186 13.19 6.28 41.89
CA LYS A 186 14.55 5.80 41.57
C LYS A 186 15.24 6.69 40.55
N TYR A 187 14.53 7.04 39.45
CA TYR A 187 15.08 7.86 38.38
C TYR A 187 14.73 9.34 38.52
N LYS A 188 14.00 9.74 39.57
CA LYS A 188 13.53 11.11 39.80
C LYS A 188 12.77 11.70 38.64
N VAL A 189 11.90 10.90 38.02
CA VAL A 189 11.14 11.30 36.82
C VAL A 189 10.15 12.39 37.16
N ASN A 190 10.27 13.52 36.49
CA ASN A 190 9.29 14.60 36.54
C ASN A 190 8.34 14.43 35.36
N VAL A 191 7.06 14.20 35.65
CA VAL A 191 6.02 13.98 34.62
C VAL A 191 5.23 15.27 34.41
N LYS A 192 5.30 15.81 33.20
CA LYS A 192 4.51 16.97 32.76
C LYS A 192 3.52 16.53 31.66
N LYS A 193 2.58 17.39 31.32
CA LYS A 193 1.56 17.11 30.32
C LYS A 193 2.15 16.85 28.92
N GLU A 194 3.22 17.57 28.57
CA GLU A 194 3.82 17.59 27.23
C GLU A 194 5.14 16.84 27.14
N PHE A 195 5.80 16.54 28.26
CA PHE A 195 7.05 15.81 28.30
C PHE A 195 7.31 15.20 29.67
N MET A 196 8.30 14.32 29.75
CA MET A 196 8.94 13.87 30.99
C MET A 196 10.41 14.24 30.96
N ASP A 197 10.98 14.58 32.11
CA ASP A 197 12.40 14.93 32.26
C ASP A 197 13.06 14.24 33.45
N LEU A 198 14.38 14.08 33.38
CA LEU A 198 15.24 13.60 34.45
C LEU A 198 16.23 14.71 34.89
N PRO A 199 16.83 14.61 36.12
CA PRO A 199 17.80 15.58 36.60
C PRO A 199 19.09 15.69 35.76
N ASP A 200 19.42 14.66 34.97
CA ASP A 200 20.60 14.64 34.09
C ASP A 200 20.36 15.32 32.73
N GLY A 201 19.20 15.95 32.55
CA GLY A 201 18.80 16.60 31.29
C GLY A 201 18.13 15.70 30.29
N SER A 202 17.92 14.40 30.58
CA SER A 202 17.16 13.49 29.70
C SER A 202 15.72 13.96 29.56
N ILE A 203 15.17 13.83 28.36
CA ILE A 203 13.79 14.22 28.01
C ILE A 203 13.07 13.15 27.19
N PHE A 204 11.78 12.94 27.48
CA PHE A 204 10.90 12.14 26.66
C PHE A 204 9.67 12.97 26.28
N LYS A 205 9.46 13.20 24.97
CA LYS A 205 8.35 14.05 24.48
C LYS A 205 7.78 13.58 23.15
N PRO A 206 6.51 13.89 22.85
CA PRO A 206 5.93 13.73 21.52
C PRO A 206 6.47 14.81 20.57
N ILE A 207 6.64 14.45 19.29
CA ILE A 207 7.00 15.35 18.20
C ILE A 207 6.06 15.14 17.00
N VAL A 208 5.86 16.20 16.21
CA VAL A 208 4.97 16.19 15.03
C VAL A 208 5.62 17.00 13.90
N GLY A 209 5.41 16.55 12.67
CA GLY A 209 5.82 17.28 11.46
C GLY A 209 7.28 17.09 11.08
N SER A 210 7.70 17.82 10.04
CA SER A 210 9.06 17.83 9.54
C SER A 210 9.97 18.59 10.49
N ALA A 211 11.17 18.13 10.64
CA ALA A 211 12.33 18.89 11.12
C ALA A 211 12.23 19.53 12.53
N HIS A 212 12.73 18.81 13.48
CA HIS A 212 13.43 19.43 14.61
C HIS A 212 14.94 19.41 14.29
N ASP A 213 15.35 20.26 13.32
CA ASP A 213 16.77 20.46 13.03
C ASP A 213 17.50 20.87 14.32
N GLY A 214 18.58 20.15 14.64
CA GLY A 214 19.34 20.35 15.89
C GLY A 214 18.99 19.39 17.02
N SER A 215 18.06 18.47 16.88
CA SER A 215 17.82 17.37 17.82
C SER A 215 18.90 16.30 17.73
N SER A 216 19.24 15.69 18.89
CA SER A 216 20.20 14.57 18.98
C SER A 216 19.54 13.38 19.65
N PRO A 217 18.65 12.69 18.93
CA PRO A 217 17.84 11.63 19.52
C PRO A 217 18.71 10.44 19.97
N HIS A 218 18.55 10.04 21.23
CA HIS A 218 19.00 8.74 21.69
C HIS A 218 18.00 7.64 21.28
N CYS A 219 16.71 7.98 21.24
CA CYS A 219 15.69 7.10 20.69
C CYS A 219 14.58 7.89 19.98
N ALA A 220 14.28 7.51 18.76
CA ALA A 220 13.12 8.01 18.04
C ALA A 220 12.15 6.85 17.78
N ILE A 221 10.93 6.95 18.30
CA ILE A 221 9.85 5.99 18.08
C ILE A 221 8.87 6.64 17.11
N LEU A 222 8.82 6.16 15.86
CA LEU A 222 7.89 6.64 14.84
C LEU A 222 6.72 5.66 14.74
N ASP A 223 5.55 6.10 15.20
CA ASP A 223 4.33 5.28 15.23
C ASP A 223 3.46 5.53 14.00
N GLU A 224 2.71 4.50 13.60
CA GLU A 224 1.82 4.49 12.44
C GLU A 224 2.49 5.05 11.16
N VAL A 225 3.71 4.57 10.87
CA VAL A 225 4.55 5.07 9.76
C VAL A 225 3.84 5.00 8.41
N HIS A 226 2.89 4.07 8.24
CA HIS A 226 2.08 3.97 7.01
C HIS A 226 1.17 5.19 6.75
N GLU A 227 0.94 6.05 7.75
CA GLU A 227 0.18 7.29 7.62
C GLU A 227 1.08 8.52 7.36
N HIS A 228 2.41 8.37 7.43
CA HIS A 228 3.33 9.46 7.16
C HIS A 228 3.30 9.84 5.66
N PRO A 229 3.13 11.13 5.32
CA PRO A 229 3.00 11.57 3.94
C PRO A 229 4.31 11.45 3.15
N ASN A 230 5.45 11.55 3.84
CA ASN A 230 6.81 11.47 3.31
C ASN A 230 7.77 10.94 4.37
N ASP A 231 9.07 10.93 4.07
CA ASP A 231 10.14 10.47 4.95
C ASP A 231 10.80 11.59 5.80
N GLU A 232 10.35 12.84 5.72
CA GLU A 232 11.00 14.00 6.35
C GLU A 232 11.21 13.80 7.85
N LEU A 233 10.19 13.34 8.58
CA LEU A 233 10.32 13.08 10.01
C LEU A 233 11.35 12.00 10.31
N PHE A 234 11.39 10.93 9.53
CA PHE A 234 12.39 9.87 9.65
C PHE A 234 13.79 10.40 9.36
N GLN A 235 13.98 11.15 8.27
CA GLN A 235 15.27 11.71 7.87
C GLN A 235 15.81 12.67 8.94
N SER A 236 14.96 13.53 9.51
CA SER A 236 15.37 14.43 10.58
C SER A 236 15.87 13.68 11.81
N GLN A 237 15.25 12.52 12.14
CA GLN A 237 15.70 11.71 13.28
C GLN A 237 16.99 10.94 12.96
N ILE A 238 17.10 10.32 11.78
CA ILE A 238 18.29 9.57 11.37
C ILE A 238 19.53 10.47 11.29
N THR A 239 19.41 11.66 10.73
CA THR A 239 20.54 12.60 10.63
C THR A 239 21.02 13.11 12.00
N GLY A 240 20.13 13.17 13.00
CA GLY A 240 20.44 13.54 14.37
C GLY A 240 21.17 12.48 15.20
N LEU A 241 21.26 11.22 14.74
CA LEU A 241 21.85 10.12 15.51
C LEU A 241 23.35 10.23 15.70
N GLY A 242 24.05 10.96 14.85
CA GLY A 242 25.52 10.96 14.76
C GLY A 242 26.27 11.43 16.01
N SER A 243 25.58 12.06 16.96
CA SER A 243 26.16 12.54 18.24
C SER A 243 25.97 11.55 19.40
N ARG A 244 25.29 10.43 19.20
CA ARG A 244 24.99 9.43 20.22
C ARG A 244 25.77 8.15 19.98
N ASP A 245 26.23 7.49 21.03
CA ASP A 245 27.04 6.27 20.93
C ASP A 245 26.19 5.05 20.50
N GLN A 246 24.98 4.91 21.03
CA GLN A 246 24.10 3.77 20.74
C GLN A 246 22.63 4.19 20.54
N PRO A 247 22.37 5.05 19.55
CA PRO A 247 21.01 5.50 19.27
C PRO A 247 20.15 4.40 18.69
N LEU A 248 18.82 4.54 18.77
CA LEU A 248 17.86 3.60 18.19
C LEU A 248 16.68 4.34 17.56
N VAL A 249 16.41 4.07 16.28
CA VAL A 249 15.14 4.43 15.65
C VAL A 249 14.24 3.20 15.62
N LEU A 250 13.06 3.31 16.19
CA LEU A 250 12.01 2.29 16.16
C LEU A 250 10.89 2.76 15.24
N LEU A 251 10.77 2.13 14.08
CA LEU A 251 9.62 2.27 13.19
C LEU A 251 8.58 1.22 13.58
N ILE A 252 7.39 1.65 13.96
CA ILE A 252 6.31 0.72 14.32
C ILE A 252 5.05 1.07 13.54
N THR A 253 4.45 0.07 12.88
CA THR A 253 3.38 0.34 11.92
C THR A 253 2.45 -0.86 11.72
N THR A 254 1.39 -0.65 10.98
CA THR A 254 0.64 -1.67 10.25
C THR A 254 0.91 -1.50 8.75
N ALA A 255 0.55 -2.50 7.96
CA ALA A 255 0.48 -2.32 6.51
C ALA A 255 -0.47 -1.17 6.15
N GLY A 256 -0.12 -0.47 5.10
CA GLY A 256 -0.91 0.66 4.57
C GLY A 256 -1.62 0.31 3.28
N LYS A 257 -2.22 1.33 2.72
CA LYS A 257 -2.92 1.29 1.45
C LYS A 257 -2.20 2.11 0.35
N ASN A 258 -1.02 2.61 0.58
CA ASN A 258 -0.18 3.31 -0.39
C ASN A 258 1.13 2.55 -0.57
N ILE A 259 1.23 1.77 -1.63
CA ILE A 259 2.42 0.97 -1.95
C ILE A 259 3.62 1.82 -2.45
N GLU A 260 3.42 3.12 -2.70
CA GLU A 260 4.47 4.08 -3.05
C GLU A 260 4.90 4.93 -1.86
N SER A 261 4.47 4.58 -0.65
CA SER A 261 4.80 5.31 0.57
C SER A 261 6.20 4.97 1.05
N PHE A 262 6.83 5.91 1.76
CA PHE A 262 8.06 5.69 2.52
C PHE A 262 7.98 4.42 3.40
N CYS A 263 6.85 4.18 4.05
CA CYS A 263 6.67 3.00 4.89
C CYS A 263 6.79 1.68 4.08
N LYS A 264 6.26 1.65 2.85
CA LYS A 264 6.40 0.48 1.98
C LYS A 264 7.83 0.32 1.46
N GLU A 265 8.53 1.41 1.20
CA GLU A 265 9.97 1.36 0.87
C GLU A 265 10.79 0.76 2.03
N GLN A 266 10.49 1.14 3.27
CA GLN A 266 11.13 0.54 4.45
C GLN A 266 10.77 -0.94 4.63
N HIS A 267 9.51 -1.32 4.42
CA HIS A 267 9.08 -2.72 4.40
C HIS A 267 9.91 -3.53 3.41
N ASP A 268 10.01 -3.06 2.15
CA ASP A 268 10.72 -3.76 1.08
C ASP A 268 12.23 -3.84 1.35
N TYR A 269 12.81 -2.75 1.87
CA TYR A 269 14.22 -2.73 2.28
C TYR A 269 14.51 -3.80 3.35
N VAL A 270 13.71 -3.81 4.42
CA VAL A 270 13.89 -4.75 5.54
C VAL A 270 13.70 -6.19 5.07
N PHE A 271 12.64 -6.46 4.30
CA PHE A 271 12.36 -7.81 3.80
C PHE A 271 13.46 -8.31 2.85
N LYS A 272 13.90 -7.46 1.92
CA LYS A 272 15.02 -7.78 1.03
C LYS A 272 16.33 -8.02 1.79
N ASN A 273 16.61 -7.21 2.83
CA ASN A 273 17.77 -7.40 3.70
C ASN A 273 17.75 -8.78 4.36
N GLN A 274 16.60 -9.21 4.88
CA GLN A 274 16.43 -10.54 5.50
C GLN A 274 16.62 -11.71 4.53
N GLN A 275 16.30 -11.54 3.26
CA GLN A 275 16.48 -12.56 2.21
C GLN A 275 17.93 -12.64 1.70
N THR A 276 18.75 -11.65 2.01
CA THR A 276 20.16 -11.61 1.60
C THR A 276 21.01 -12.52 2.50
N GLU A 277 22.11 -13.06 2.00
CA GLU A 277 23.07 -13.82 2.83
C GLU A 277 23.65 -12.94 3.96
N ILE A 278 23.80 -13.48 5.16
CA ILE A 278 24.23 -12.75 6.38
C ILE A 278 25.47 -11.87 6.14
N LYS A 279 26.45 -12.37 5.39
CA LYS A 279 27.68 -11.61 5.09
C LYS A 279 27.48 -10.32 4.30
N ASN A 280 26.33 -10.22 3.60
CA ASN A 280 25.96 -9.08 2.74
C ASN A 280 24.77 -8.28 3.32
N GLN A 281 24.26 -8.67 4.50
CA GLN A 281 23.17 -7.97 5.16
C GLN A 281 23.65 -6.67 5.81
N ASP A 282 22.76 -5.70 5.89
CA ASP A 282 22.86 -4.65 6.89
C ASP A 282 22.52 -5.24 8.28
N LEU A 283 23.57 -5.51 9.05
CA LEU A 283 23.44 -6.12 10.37
C LEU A 283 23.06 -5.11 11.46
N THR A 284 22.96 -3.81 11.14
CA THR A 284 22.52 -2.76 12.06
C THR A 284 21.02 -2.54 12.06
N THR A 285 20.32 -3.18 11.11
CA THR A 285 18.85 -3.16 10.98
C THR A 285 18.24 -4.45 11.48
N PHE A 286 17.25 -4.33 12.38
CA PHE A 286 16.38 -5.39 12.86
C PHE A 286 14.99 -5.26 12.23
N GLY A 287 14.35 -6.37 11.85
CA GLY A 287 13.02 -6.32 11.25
C GLY A 287 12.12 -7.49 11.67
N MET A 288 10.84 -7.19 11.94
CA MET A 288 9.79 -8.20 12.13
C MET A 288 8.52 -7.75 11.43
N ILE A 289 8.14 -8.48 10.37
CA ILE A 289 6.94 -8.21 9.56
C ILE A 289 5.98 -9.40 9.73
N TYR A 290 4.95 -9.22 10.55
CA TYR A 290 3.91 -10.23 10.75
C TYR A 290 2.77 -10.01 9.76
N THR A 291 2.66 -10.90 8.78
CA THR A 291 1.67 -10.88 7.71
C THR A 291 1.35 -12.32 7.29
N ILE A 292 0.74 -12.52 6.14
CA ILE A 292 0.60 -13.81 5.46
C ILE A 292 1.57 -13.91 4.29
N ASP A 293 1.88 -15.12 3.83
CA ASP A 293 2.69 -15.32 2.63
C ASP A 293 1.82 -15.20 1.36
N LYS A 294 2.46 -15.01 0.21
CA LYS A 294 1.78 -14.72 -1.07
C LYS A 294 0.79 -15.80 -1.50
N ASP A 295 1.10 -17.06 -1.19
CA ASP A 295 0.30 -18.21 -1.62
C ASP A 295 -0.72 -18.67 -0.56
N ASP A 296 -0.82 -17.97 0.57
CA ASP A 296 -1.79 -18.27 1.60
C ASP A 296 -3.20 -17.83 1.18
N ASP A 297 -4.21 -18.68 1.47
CA ASP A 297 -5.60 -18.24 1.43
C ASP A 297 -5.90 -17.30 2.62
N PRO A 298 -6.15 -16.00 2.39
CA PRO A 298 -6.37 -15.02 3.45
C PRO A 298 -7.65 -15.27 4.25
N PHE A 299 -8.56 -16.13 3.77
CA PHE A 299 -9.86 -16.38 4.40
C PHE A 299 -9.88 -17.64 5.25
N THR A 300 -8.75 -17.98 5.89
CA THR A 300 -8.58 -19.12 6.78
C THR A 300 -8.23 -18.70 8.21
N LEU A 301 -8.51 -19.57 9.18
CA LEU A 301 -8.07 -19.40 10.57
C LEU A 301 -6.53 -19.43 10.67
N GLU A 302 -5.89 -20.22 9.82
CA GLU A 302 -4.43 -20.34 9.77
C GLU A 302 -3.78 -19.01 9.37
N ALA A 303 -4.29 -18.34 8.33
CA ALA A 303 -3.86 -17.01 7.91
C ALA A 303 -4.00 -15.98 9.05
N LEU A 304 -5.11 -16.02 9.79
CA LEU A 304 -5.29 -15.16 10.97
C LEU A 304 -4.24 -15.43 12.06
N LYS A 305 -3.95 -16.69 12.37
CA LYS A 305 -2.92 -17.06 13.37
C LYS A 305 -1.53 -16.67 12.91
N LYS A 306 -1.22 -16.88 11.62
CA LYS A 306 0.07 -16.54 11.01
C LYS A 306 0.40 -15.04 11.12
N ALA A 307 -0.57 -14.19 10.84
CA ALA A 307 -0.39 -12.74 10.87
C ALA A 307 -0.47 -12.13 12.29
N ASN A 308 -1.11 -12.80 13.25
CA ASN A 308 -1.43 -12.22 14.56
C ASN A 308 -0.68 -12.92 15.71
N PRO A 309 0.54 -12.50 16.07
CA PRO A 309 1.32 -13.16 17.13
C PRO A 309 0.66 -13.10 18.51
N ASN A 310 -0.26 -12.16 18.75
CA ASN A 310 -1.08 -12.07 19.97
C ASN A 310 -2.51 -12.61 19.79
N PHE A 311 -2.71 -13.56 18.86
CA PHE A 311 -3.99 -14.22 18.66
C PHE A 311 -4.49 -14.86 19.98
N GLY A 312 -5.71 -14.53 20.39
CA GLY A 312 -6.31 -15.01 21.66
C GLY A 312 -5.82 -14.29 22.93
N VAL A 313 -4.75 -13.49 22.87
CA VAL A 313 -4.19 -12.75 24.01
C VAL A 313 -4.73 -11.32 24.05
N SER A 314 -4.11 -10.38 23.34
CA SER A 314 -4.59 -9.00 23.21
C SER A 314 -5.62 -8.84 22.11
N CYS A 315 -5.54 -9.63 21.07
CA CYS A 315 -6.51 -9.68 19.98
C CYS A 315 -7.44 -10.89 20.20
N LYS A 316 -8.70 -10.62 20.55
CA LYS A 316 -9.67 -11.69 20.87
C LYS A 316 -9.99 -12.52 19.64
N GLU A 317 -10.03 -13.84 19.80
CA GLU A 317 -10.36 -14.78 18.73
C GLU A 317 -11.72 -14.49 18.11
N ASP A 318 -12.77 -14.34 18.91
CA ASP A 318 -14.13 -14.04 18.43
C ASP A 318 -14.19 -12.77 17.57
N TYR A 319 -13.39 -11.74 17.91
CA TYR A 319 -13.30 -10.53 17.12
C TYR A 319 -12.68 -10.81 15.74
N LEU A 320 -11.58 -11.54 15.69
CA LEU A 320 -10.88 -11.86 14.44
C LEU A 320 -11.72 -12.76 13.53
N LEU A 321 -12.37 -13.78 14.10
CA LEU A 321 -13.29 -14.66 13.36
C LEU A 321 -14.48 -13.89 12.79
N ARG A 322 -15.04 -12.94 13.55
CA ARG A 322 -16.10 -12.07 13.05
C ARG A 322 -15.62 -11.19 11.88
N GLN A 323 -14.39 -10.62 11.96
CA GLN A 323 -13.84 -9.83 10.84
C GLN A 323 -13.63 -10.68 9.59
N LEU A 324 -13.17 -11.92 9.74
CA LEU A 324 -13.05 -12.90 8.68
C LEU A 324 -14.42 -13.19 8.00
N ASP A 325 -15.46 -13.44 8.80
CA ASP A 325 -16.81 -13.70 8.28
C ASP A 325 -17.40 -12.50 7.53
N ILE A 326 -17.18 -11.29 8.03
CA ILE A 326 -17.60 -10.04 7.35
C ILE A 326 -16.88 -9.91 6.02
N ALA A 327 -15.56 -10.11 5.99
CA ALA A 327 -14.76 -9.99 4.78
C ALA A 327 -15.13 -11.03 3.70
N LYS A 328 -15.54 -12.24 4.09
CA LYS A 328 -16.06 -13.25 3.16
C LYS A 328 -17.34 -12.80 2.45
N ARG A 329 -18.21 -12.07 3.15
CA ARG A 329 -19.54 -11.67 2.65
C ARG A 329 -19.54 -10.30 1.97
N SER A 330 -18.62 -9.41 2.33
CA SER A 330 -18.59 -8.00 1.89
C SER A 330 -17.28 -7.65 1.18
N PRO A 331 -17.28 -7.47 -0.15
CA PRO A 331 -16.11 -7.00 -0.88
C PRO A 331 -15.56 -5.67 -0.37
N LYS A 332 -16.43 -4.76 0.08
CA LYS A 332 -16.05 -3.46 0.65
C LYS A 332 -15.19 -3.61 1.91
N ASP A 333 -15.54 -4.55 2.79
CA ASP A 333 -14.85 -4.76 4.07
C ASP A 333 -13.59 -5.63 3.91
N ARG A 334 -13.45 -6.31 2.77
CA ARG A 334 -12.32 -7.19 2.46
C ARG A 334 -10.98 -6.48 2.50
N ALA A 335 -10.89 -5.28 1.90
CA ALA A 335 -9.68 -4.48 1.89
C ALA A 335 -9.21 -4.10 3.29
N ASP A 336 -10.15 -3.70 4.15
CA ASP A 336 -9.86 -3.36 5.55
C ASP A 336 -9.44 -4.60 6.37
N TYR A 337 -10.07 -5.74 6.15
CA TYR A 337 -9.68 -7.01 6.76
C TYR A 337 -8.25 -7.40 6.38
N LEU A 338 -7.92 -7.40 5.10
CA LEU A 338 -6.58 -7.74 4.60
C LEU A 338 -5.51 -6.81 5.21
N THR A 339 -5.75 -5.49 5.19
CA THR A 339 -4.78 -4.52 5.69
C THR A 339 -4.69 -4.51 7.22
N LYS A 340 -5.82 -4.47 7.92
CA LYS A 340 -5.85 -4.24 9.37
C LYS A 340 -5.70 -5.50 10.22
N ASN A 341 -6.17 -6.67 9.70
CA ASN A 341 -6.16 -7.93 10.43
C ASN A 341 -5.11 -8.93 9.93
N LEU A 342 -4.75 -8.88 8.64
CA LEU A 342 -3.70 -9.73 8.08
C LEU A 342 -2.41 -8.96 7.74
N ASN A 343 -2.42 -7.63 7.89
CA ASN A 343 -1.24 -6.81 7.64
C ASN A 343 -0.69 -6.92 6.20
N VAL A 344 -1.60 -7.06 5.25
CA VAL A 344 -1.28 -7.15 3.82
C VAL A 344 -1.29 -5.77 3.21
N TRP A 345 -0.22 -5.40 2.54
CA TRP A 345 -0.17 -4.18 1.75
C TRP A 345 -1.11 -4.29 0.56
N LEU A 346 -2.02 -3.36 0.49
CA LEU A 346 -2.92 -3.21 -0.66
C LEU A 346 -2.58 -1.91 -1.37
N ASN A 347 -2.77 -1.91 -2.68
CA ASN A 347 -2.88 -0.64 -3.36
C ASN A 347 -4.26 -0.08 -3.03
N ALA A 348 -4.36 0.90 -2.15
CA ALA A 348 -5.62 1.44 -1.63
C ALA A 348 -6.40 2.30 -2.59
N LYS A 349 -5.80 2.54 -3.67
CA LYS A 349 -6.50 2.86 -4.87
C LYS A 349 -6.98 1.52 -5.45
N SER A 350 -7.94 0.84 -4.79
CA SER A 350 -8.65 -0.25 -5.44
C SER A 350 -9.11 0.27 -6.78
N ALA A 351 -8.74 -0.40 -7.85
CA ALA A 351 -9.26 -0.07 -9.16
C ALA A 351 -10.78 0.11 -9.03
N PHE A 352 -11.31 1.20 -9.53
CA PHE A 352 -12.76 1.47 -9.48
C PHE A 352 -13.56 0.38 -10.19
N PHE A 353 -12.96 -0.18 -11.25
CA PHE A 353 -13.51 -1.29 -12.00
C PHE A 353 -12.90 -2.61 -11.53
N ASP A 354 -13.73 -3.63 -11.34
CA ASP A 354 -13.28 -4.99 -11.06
C ASP A 354 -12.64 -5.59 -12.32
N ILE A 355 -11.33 -5.77 -12.31
CA ILE A 355 -10.59 -6.26 -13.48
C ILE A 355 -10.92 -7.72 -13.82
N GLN A 356 -11.32 -8.53 -12.85
CA GLN A 356 -11.75 -9.89 -13.14
C GLN A 356 -13.06 -9.88 -13.92
N GLN A 357 -14.04 -9.08 -13.49
CA GLN A 357 -15.31 -8.91 -14.19
C GLN A 357 -15.11 -8.27 -15.57
N TRP A 358 -14.18 -7.30 -15.69
CA TRP A 358 -13.77 -6.74 -16.98
C TRP A 358 -13.24 -7.83 -17.91
N ASN A 359 -12.31 -8.66 -17.45
CA ASN A 359 -11.75 -9.74 -18.27
C ASN A 359 -12.80 -10.80 -18.68
N GLU A 360 -13.84 -11.01 -17.86
CA GLU A 360 -14.98 -11.87 -18.22
C GLU A 360 -15.86 -11.29 -19.35
N CYS A 361 -15.73 -10.00 -19.66
CA CYS A 361 -16.38 -9.34 -20.79
C CYS A 361 -15.56 -9.42 -22.08
N ALA A 362 -14.37 -10.02 -22.06
CA ALA A 362 -13.52 -10.21 -23.22
C ALA A 362 -14.08 -11.29 -24.14
N ASP A 363 -14.05 -11.00 -25.45
CA ASP A 363 -14.34 -11.93 -26.52
C ASP A 363 -13.26 -11.77 -27.60
N GLU A 364 -12.25 -12.64 -27.56
CA GLU A 364 -11.10 -12.61 -28.47
C GLU A 364 -11.48 -12.93 -29.93
N THR A 365 -12.72 -13.37 -30.17
CA THR A 365 -13.23 -13.63 -31.53
C THR A 365 -13.78 -12.38 -32.22
N LEU A 366 -13.91 -11.27 -31.49
CA LEU A 366 -14.40 -10.03 -32.05
C LEU A 366 -13.47 -9.52 -33.16
N ASN A 367 -14.06 -9.26 -34.33
CA ASN A 367 -13.39 -8.61 -35.43
C ASN A 367 -14.04 -7.24 -35.67
N ILE A 368 -13.23 -6.17 -35.62
CA ILE A 368 -13.71 -4.80 -35.80
C ILE A 368 -14.41 -4.57 -37.15
N ASP A 369 -14.08 -5.38 -38.19
CA ASP A 369 -14.69 -5.28 -39.50
C ASP A 369 -16.16 -5.75 -39.52
N ASP A 370 -16.60 -6.52 -38.53
CA ASP A 370 -18.00 -6.93 -38.38
C ASP A 370 -18.93 -5.78 -37.94
N PHE A 371 -18.34 -4.62 -37.59
CA PHE A 371 -19.06 -3.46 -37.09
C PHE A 371 -19.14 -2.28 -38.08
N ILE A 372 -18.73 -2.45 -39.34
CA ILE A 372 -18.70 -1.39 -40.38
C ILE A 372 -20.04 -0.66 -40.51
N ASN A 373 -21.14 -1.36 -40.30
CA ASN A 373 -22.49 -0.80 -40.41
C ASN A 373 -23.18 -0.54 -39.07
N ASP A 374 -22.47 -0.62 -37.97
CA ASP A 374 -23.02 -0.38 -36.63
C ASP A 374 -22.90 1.06 -36.18
N ASP A 375 -23.70 1.44 -35.19
CA ASP A 375 -23.71 2.78 -34.64
C ASP A 375 -22.43 2.99 -33.81
N LEU A 376 -21.59 3.95 -34.21
CA LEU A 376 -20.27 4.17 -33.66
C LEU A 376 -20.19 5.47 -32.89
N PHE A 377 -19.69 5.39 -31.65
CA PHE A 377 -19.22 6.51 -30.84
C PHE A 377 -17.70 6.48 -30.78
N ILE A 378 -17.08 7.60 -31.08
CA ILE A 378 -15.61 7.75 -31.07
C ILE A 378 -15.26 8.69 -29.93
N SER A 379 -14.32 8.31 -29.09
CA SER A 379 -13.67 9.23 -28.15
C SER A 379 -12.17 9.12 -28.26
N PHE A 380 -11.45 10.22 -28.01
CA PHE A 380 -10.00 10.21 -28.02
C PHE A 380 -9.44 11.15 -26.97
N ASP A 381 -8.22 10.85 -26.54
CA ASP A 381 -7.40 11.68 -25.67
C ASP A 381 -6.04 11.88 -26.32
N LEU A 382 -5.67 13.14 -26.54
CA LEU A 382 -4.41 13.53 -27.18
C LEU A 382 -3.38 13.92 -26.12
N SER A 383 -2.36 13.10 -25.95
CA SER A 383 -1.19 13.43 -25.13
C SER A 383 -0.01 13.86 -25.99
N ALA A 384 0.75 14.87 -25.50
CA ALA A 384 1.89 15.37 -26.24
C ALA A 384 3.13 14.46 -26.14
N LYS A 385 3.54 14.04 -24.92
CA LYS A 385 4.85 13.41 -24.71
C LYS A 385 4.84 12.11 -23.90
N TYR A 386 4.24 12.13 -22.72
CA TYR A 386 4.46 11.08 -21.73
C TYR A 386 3.25 10.16 -21.50
N ASP A 387 2.06 10.60 -21.83
CA ASP A 387 0.85 9.80 -21.78
C ASP A 387 0.53 9.25 -23.18
N MET A 388 -0.26 8.18 -23.26
CA MET A 388 -0.65 7.61 -24.55
C MET A 388 -1.70 8.48 -25.22
N THR A 389 -1.55 8.72 -26.53
CA THR A 389 -2.68 9.14 -27.34
C THR A 389 -3.54 7.93 -27.63
N THR A 390 -4.81 7.99 -27.29
CA THR A 390 -5.74 6.87 -27.46
C THR A 390 -6.98 7.30 -28.22
N ILE A 391 -7.46 6.42 -29.11
CA ILE A 391 -8.76 6.53 -29.77
C ILE A 391 -9.57 5.30 -29.37
N VAL A 392 -10.75 5.50 -28.78
CA VAL A 392 -11.68 4.44 -28.45
C VAL A 392 -12.84 4.45 -29.42
N LEU A 393 -13.13 3.27 -29.97
CA LEU A 393 -14.24 3.00 -30.85
C LEU A 393 -15.26 2.16 -30.09
N ASN A 394 -16.44 2.71 -29.83
CA ASN A 394 -17.52 2.05 -29.12
C ASN A 394 -18.72 1.84 -30.05
N PHE A 395 -18.91 0.62 -30.50
CA PHE A 395 -20.05 0.24 -31.33
C PHE A 395 -21.23 -0.21 -30.46
N VAL A 396 -22.43 0.23 -30.83
CA VAL A 396 -23.64 -0.02 -30.04
C VAL A 396 -24.63 -0.90 -30.79
N ARG A 397 -25.02 -2.01 -30.16
CA ARG A 397 -26.10 -2.90 -30.64
C ARG A 397 -27.19 -3.05 -29.58
N LYS A 398 -28.44 -3.20 -30.00
CA LYS A 398 -29.53 -3.57 -29.09
C LYS A 398 -29.71 -5.09 -29.13
N ILE A 399 -29.49 -5.76 -28.00
CA ILE A 399 -29.62 -7.21 -27.86
C ILE A 399 -30.62 -7.48 -26.72
N ASN A 400 -31.65 -8.25 -26.96
CA ASN A 400 -32.70 -8.57 -25.99
C ASN A 400 -33.32 -7.35 -25.29
N GLY A 401 -33.43 -6.22 -26.00
CA GLY A 401 -33.99 -4.98 -25.46
C GLY A 401 -32.97 -4.06 -24.77
N TYR A 402 -31.77 -4.53 -24.47
CA TYR A 402 -30.71 -3.78 -23.81
C TYR A 402 -29.65 -3.28 -24.79
N LYS A 403 -29.01 -2.15 -24.45
CA LYS A 403 -27.86 -1.62 -25.20
C LYS A 403 -26.62 -2.40 -24.79
N HIS A 404 -25.88 -2.91 -25.77
CA HIS A 404 -24.57 -3.54 -25.62
C HIS A 404 -23.52 -2.71 -26.33
N SER A 405 -22.41 -2.47 -25.66
CA SER A 405 -21.23 -1.77 -26.16
C SER A 405 -20.16 -2.76 -26.58
N PHE A 406 -19.56 -2.55 -27.76
CA PHE A 406 -18.42 -3.30 -28.27
C PHE A 406 -17.26 -2.33 -28.45
N VAL A 407 -16.23 -2.47 -27.60
CA VAL A 407 -15.19 -1.46 -27.41
C VAL A 407 -13.85 -1.94 -27.94
N PHE A 408 -13.24 -1.12 -28.81
CA PHE A 408 -11.90 -1.31 -29.35
C PHE A 408 -11.05 -0.08 -29.06
N ILE A 409 -9.74 -0.24 -28.89
CA ILE A 409 -8.79 0.83 -28.63
C ILE A 409 -7.68 0.85 -29.67
N TYR A 410 -7.33 2.05 -30.13
CA TYR A 410 -6.11 2.34 -30.86
C TYR A 410 -5.20 3.19 -29.96
N ALA A 411 -3.96 2.76 -29.76
CA ALA A 411 -3.01 3.39 -28.86
C ALA A 411 -1.74 3.80 -29.61
N TYR A 412 -1.29 5.03 -29.38
CA TYR A 412 -0.15 5.64 -30.04
C TYR A 412 0.80 6.25 -29.01
N LEU A 413 2.10 6.16 -29.28
CA LEU A 413 3.11 6.75 -28.41
C LEU A 413 4.34 7.16 -29.25
N PRO A 414 5.01 8.29 -28.93
CA PRO A 414 6.24 8.69 -29.61
C PRO A 414 7.37 7.66 -29.46
N THR A 415 8.15 7.43 -30.51
CA THR A 415 9.30 6.51 -30.48
C THR A 415 10.30 6.88 -29.40
N ASP A 416 10.57 8.17 -29.20
CA ASP A 416 11.48 8.65 -28.16
C ASP A 416 11.04 8.21 -26.77
N THR A 417 9.71 8.17 -26.50
CA THR A 417 9.16 7.70 -25.21
C THR A 417 9.18 6.16 -25.08
N ILE A 418 8.96 5.45 -26.20
CA ILE A 418 9.00 3.97 -26.24
C ILE A 418 10.43 3.46 -26.02
N GLU A 419 11.44 4.17 -26.52
CA GLU A 419 12.85 3.80 -26.47
C GLU A 419 13.58 4.31 -25.22
N ASP A 420 12.95 5.21 -24.45
CA ASP A 420 13.53 5.75 -23.22
C ASP A 420 13.63 4.67 -22.13
N VAL A 421 14.84 4.13 -21.96
CA VAL A 421 15.15 3.09 -20.95
C VAL A 421 14.96 3.57 -19.50
N THR A 422 14.88 4.89 -19.27
CA THR A 422 14.61 5.47 -17.94
C THR A 422 13.12 5.54 -17.64
N ASN A 423 12.27 5.34 -18.64
CA ASN A 423 10.82 5.33 -18.47
C ASN A 423 10.39 4.10 -17.66
N PHE A 424 9.63 4.32 -16.61
CA PHE A 424 9.12 3.24 -15.74
C PHE A 424 8.39 2.13 -16.53
N ASN A 425 7.66 2.51 -17.57
CA ASN A 425 6.88 1.58 -18.40
C ASN A 425 7.65 1.06 -19.63
N TYR A 426 8.95 1.33 -19.76
CA TYR A 426 9.77 0.97 -20.93
C TYR A 426 9.54 -0.49 -21.40
N LYS A 427 9.73 -1.46 -20.49
CA LYS A 427 9.57 -2.88 -20.83
C LYS A 427 8.16 -3.24 -21.29
N LEU A 428 7.15 -2.58 -20.75
CA LEU A 428 5.74 -2.79 -21.10
C LEU A 428 5.45 -2.22 -22.50
N TYR A 429 5.96 -1.04 -22.81
CA TYR A 429 5.81 -0.42 -24.13
C TYR A 429 6.49 -1.26 -25.21
N GLN A 430 7.74 -1.73 -24.99
CA GLN A 430 8.43 -2.64 -25.90
C GLN A 430 7.63 -3.91 -26.17
N LYS A 431 7.01 -4.48 -25.15
CA LYS A 431 6.14 -5.66 -25.28
C LYS A 431 4.91 -5.36 -26.16
N TYR A 432 4.23 -4.22 -25.94
CA TYR A 432 3.00 -3.88 -26.68
C TYR A 432 3.24 -3.55 -28.15
N VAL A 433 4.40 -3.02 -28.50
CA VAL A 433 4.80 -2.79 -29.91
C VAL A 433 5.00 -4.13 -30.66
N GLN A 434 5.39 -5.19 -29.96
CA GLN A 434 5.65 -6.51 -30.58
C GLN A 434 4.41 -7.39 -30.71
N ILE A 435 3.35 -7.14 -29.93
CA ILE A 435 2.12 -7.95 -29.96
C ILE A 435 1.27 -7.54 -31.17
N GLN A 436 0.96 -8.53 -32.01
CA GLN A 436 0.11 -8.35 -33.18
C GLN A 436 -1.39 -8.32 -32.78
N SER A 437 -2.15 -7.46 -33.43
CA SER A 437 -3.61 -7.38 -33.30
C SER A 437 -4.27 -7.01 -34.62
N HIS A 438 -5.17 -7.84 -35.12
CA HIS A 438 -5.92 -7.59 -36.34
C HIS A 438 -6.97 -6.46 -36.20
N ASN A 439 -7.32 -6.10 -34.96
CA ASN A 439 -8.27 -5.04 -34.66
C ASN A 439 -7.60 -3.64 -34.62
N CYS A 440 -6.27 -3.59 -34.65
CA CYS A 440 -5.52 -2.32 -34.64
C CYS A 440 -5.12 -1.90 -36.06
N PRO A 441 -5.10 -0.59 -36.38
CA PRO A 441 -4.94 -0.11 -37.77
C PRO A 441 -3.60 -0.50 -38.40
N TYR A 442 -2.56 -0.65 -37.62
CA TYR A 442 -1.19 -0.98 -38.10
C TYR A 442 -0.73 -2.37 -37.66
N GLY A 443 -1.67 -3.22 -37.25
CA GLY A 443 -1.40 -4.61 -36.90
C GLY A 443 -0.70 -4.83 -35.56
N THR A 444 -0.43 -3.80 -34.76
CA THR A 444 0.18 -3.90 -33.44
C THR A 444 -0.66 -3.21 -32.37
N LEU A 445 -0.58 -3.67 -31.12
CA LEU A 445 -1.34 -3.09 -29.99
C LEU A 445 -0.97 -1.65 -29.70
N LEU A 446 0.32 -1.33 -29.74
CA LEU A 446 0.85 0.01 -29.58
C LEU A 446 1.54 0.46 -30.87
N THR A 447 1.06 1.55 -31.46
CA THR A 447 1.62 2.09 -32.69
C THR A 447 2.69 3.14 -32.37
N PRO A 448 3.97 2.92 -32.73
CA PRO A 448 5.02 3.92 -32.59
C PRO A 448 4.83 5.08 -33.57
N ILE A 449 4.93 6.32 -33.10
CA ILE A 449 4.92 7.52 -33.92
C ILE A 449 6.32 8.11 -33.93
N ALA A 450 6.86 8.42 -35.11
CA ALA A 450 8.21 8.96 -35.25
C ALA A 450 8.36 10.32 -34.54
N GLY A 451 9.42 10.46 -33.74
CA GLY A 451 9.76 11.68 -33.02
C GLY A 451 9.37 11.70 -31.56
N SER A 452 9.28 12.91 -31.00
CA SER A 452 9.14 13.15 -29.54
C SER A 452 7.72 13.50 -29.11
N GLU A 453 6.77 13.67 -30.01
CA GLU A 453 5.37 13.99 -29.72
C GLU A 453 4.42 13.50 -30.81
N VAL A 454 3.16 13.26 -30.44
CA VAL A 454 2.06 12.99 -31.38
C VAL A 454 1.41 14.31 -31.70
N ASP A 455 1.44 14.72 -32.98
CA ASP A 455 0.85 15.98 -33.42
C ASP A 455 -0.64 15.88 -33.76
N THR A 456 -1.27 17.04 -33.91
CA THR A 456 -2.70 17.13 -34.22
C THR A 456 -3.02 16.72 -35.67
N ASP A 457 -2.09 16.82 -36.61
CA ASP A 457 -2.31 16.40 -37.98
C ASP A 457 -2.32 14.87 -38.09
N TYR A 458 -1.45 14.18 -37.35
CA TYR A 458 -1.51 12.72 -37.26
C TYR A 458 -2.87 12.24 -36.73
N LEU A 459 -3.33 12.83 -35.61
CA LEU A 459 -4.65 12.50 -35.05
C LEU A 459 -5.79 12.77 -36.05
N TYR A 460 -5.69 13.88 -36.81
CA TYR A 460 -6.68 14.18 -37.83
C TYR A 460 -6.74 13.10 -38.91
N GLU A 461 -5.60 12.64 -39.43
CA GLU A 461 -5.56 11.59 -40.47
C GLU A 461 -6.13 10.26 -39.95
N GLU A 462 -5.84 9.88 -38.69
CA GLU A 462 -6.42 8.69 -38.05
C GLU A 462 -7.95 8.76 -37.95
N LEU A 463 -8.49 9.89 -37.49
CA LEU A 463 -9.92 10.11 -37.41
C LEU A 463 -10.58 10.09 -38.82
N VAL A 464 -9.91 10.64 -39.84
CA VAL A 464 -10.38 10.58 -41.23
C VAL A 464 -10.45 9.15 -41.74
N MET A 465 -9.45 8.31 -41.45
CA MET A 465 -9.47 6.89 -41.85
C MET A 465 -10.65 6.15 -41.16
N ILE A 466 -10.86 6.39 -39.86
CA ILE A 466 -11.96 5.80 -39.11
C ILE A 466 -13.33 6.22 -39.69
N ILE A 467 -13.52 7.52 -39.95
CA ILE A 467 -14.78 8.05 -40.47
C ILE A 467 -15.08 7.52 -41.87
N LYS A 468 -14.06 7.31 -42.72
CA LYS A 468 -14.22 6.69 -44.03
C LYS A 468 -14.55 5.22 -43.98
N LYS A 469 -13.99 4.47 -42.99
CA LYS A 469 -14.22 3.04 -42.81
C LYS A 469 -15.62 2.75 -42.25
N PHE A 470 -16.04 3.48 -41.22
CA PHE A 470 -17.29 3.21 -40.50
C PHE A 470 -18.40 4.19 -40.91
N LYS A 471 -19.47 3.65 -41.46
CA LYS A 471 -20.51 4.44 -42.13
C LYS A 471 -21.46 5.17 -41.18
N ARG A 472 -21.54 4.76 -39.92
CA ARG A 472 -22.57 5.23 -38.98
C ARG A 472 -21.98 5.89 -37.74
N VAL A 473 -21.04 6.81 -37.93
CA VAL A 473 -20.53 7.63 -36.83
C VAL A 473 -21.66 8.48 -36.27
N LYS A 474 -21.97 8.28 -34.99
CA LYS A 474 -23.02 9.00 -34.24
C LYS A 474 -22.46 10.23 -33.58
N GLU A 475 -21.41 10.07 -32.82
CA GLU A 475 -20.74 11.18 -32.13
C GLU A 475 -19.22 10.98 -32.13
N ILE A 476 -18.51 12.10 -32.09
CA ILE A 476 -17.07 12.18 -31.80
C ILE A 476 -16.95 13.03 -30.54
N ILE A 477 -16.50 12.41 -29.46
CA ILE A 477 -16.41 13.00 -28.12
C ILE A 477 -14.96 13.33 -27.82
N TYR A 478 -14.67 14.55 -27.38
CA TYR A 478 -13.32 15.00 -27.15
C TYR A 478 -13.20 15.95 -25.94
N ASP A 479 -12.04 15.94 -25.28
CA ASP A 479 -11.67 17.01 -24.36
C ASP A 479 -11.13 18.21 -25.13
N PRO A 480 -11.57 19.47 -24.83
CA PRO A 480 -11.16 20.66 -25.59
C PRO A 480 -9.68 21.03 -25.45
N TRP A 481 -8.93 20.36 -24.59
CA TRP A 481 -7.52 20.63 -24.41
C TRP A 481 -6.71 20.21 -25.66
N ARG A 482 -6.12 21.20 -26.37
CA ARG A 482 -5.27 21.06 -27.59
C ARG A 482 -5.96 20.51 -28.86
N THR A 483 -7.25 20.22 -28.87
CA THR A 483 -7.93 19.52 -29.98
C THR A 483 -8.95 20.33 -30.79
N PRO A 484 -9.29 21.59 -30.46
CA PRO A 484 -10.34 22.33 -31.17
C PRO A 484 -10.04 22.52 -32.67
N SER A 485 -8.77 22.69 -33.06
CA SER A 485 -8.36 22.86 -34.47
C SER A 485 -8.65 21.60 -35.31
N VAL A 486 -8.42 20.41 -34.74
CA VAL A 486 -8.71 19.12 -35.39
C VAL A 486 -10.22 18.97 -35.60
N MET A 487 -11.03 19.30 -34.60
CA MET A 487 -12.48 19.19 -34.67
C MET A 487 -13.07 20.16 -35.69
N ASN A 488 -12.58 21.40 -35.77
CA ASN A 488 -12.98 22.38 -36.77
C ASN A 488 -12.64 21.91 -38.19
N LYS A 489 -11.45 21.32 -38.39
CA LYS A 489 -11.00 20.74 -39.66
C LYS A 489 -11.89 19.57 -40.10
N LEU A 490 -12.26 18.67 -39.15
CA LEU A 490 -13.20 17.56 -39.38
C LEU A 490 -14.60 18.06 -39.74
N ALA A 491 -15.16 19.00 -38.98
CA ALA A 491 -16.49 19.58 -39.23
C ALA A 491 -16.58 20.29 -40.58
N LYS A 492 -15.49 20.92 -41.04
CA LYS A 492 -15.38 21.57 -42.35
C LYS A 492 -15.37 20.52 -43.46
N ASN A 493 -14.57 19.47 -43.33
CA ASN A 493 -14.36 18.49 -44.39
C ASN A 493 -15.47 17.40 -44.43
N PHE A 494 -16.14 17.16 -43.33
CA PHE A 494 -17.25 16.19 -43.18
C PHE A 494 -18.48 16.91 -42.59
N GLY A 495 -19.20 17.67 -43.45
CA GLY A 495 -20.32 18.52 -43.01
C GLY A 495 -21.38 17.81 -42.18
N PHE A 496 -21.58 16.49 -42.38
CA PHE A 496 -22.50 15.67 -41.62
C PHE A 496 -22.09 15.44 -40.15
N LEU A 497 -20.82 15.74 -39.81
CA LEU A 497 -20.32 15.62 -38.44
C LEU A 497 -20.54 16.89 -37.60
N ARG A 498 -20.93 18.00 -38.21
CA ARG A 498 -21.02 19.31 -37.55
C ARG A 498 -21.83 19.25 -36.24
N ASP A 499 -22.96 18.54 -36.22
CA ASP A 499 -23.83 18.40 -35.09
C ASP A 499 -23.56 17.11 -34.25
N ARG A 500 -22.46 16.41 -34.58
CA ARG A 500 -22.07 15.14 -33.93
C ARG A 500 -20.72 15.22 -33.20
N ILE A 501 -20.10 16.39 -33.23
CA ILE A 501 -18.88 16.67 -32.47
C ILE A 501 -19.29 17.17 -31.10
N VAL A 502 -18.92 16.44 -30.05
CA VAL A 502 -19.35 16.70 -28.66
C VAL A 502 -18.12 17.03 -27.82
N GLU A 503 -18.07 18.26 -27.35
CA GLU A 503 -17.07 18.70 -26.38
C GLU A 503 -17.44 18.19 -25.00
N MET A 504 -16.50 17.50 -24.33
CA MET A 504 -16.68 16.94 -23.00
C MET A 504 -15.44 17.18 -22.15
N THR A 505 -15.42 18.29 -21.42
CA THR A 505 -14.34 18.57 -20.47
C THR A 505 -14.24 17.46 -19.42
N GLN A 506 -13.02 16.97 -19.16
CA GLN A 506 -12.75 15.93 -18.18
C GLN A 506 -12.87 16.49 -16.75
N ASN A 507 -14.07 16.45 -16.21
CA ASN A 507 -14.38 16.85 -14.83
C ASN A 507 -15.44 15.92 -14.19
N THR A 508 -15.62 16.01 -12.87
CA THR A 508 -16.56 15.15 -12.12
C THR A 508 -17.98 15.18 -12.69
N LYS A 509 -18.49 16.37 -13.06
CA LYS A 509 -19.84 16.53 -13.59
C LYS A 509 -20.07 15.73 -14.88
N ASN A 510 -19.09 15.72 -15.77
CA ASN A 510 -19.21 15.08 -17.07
C ASN A 510 -18.88 13.60 -17.06
N LEU A 511 -17.98 13.14 -16.17
CA LEU A 511 -17.49 11.74 -16.20
C LEU A 511 -18.19 10.82 -15.20
N ASN A 512 -18.82 11.34 -14.12
CA ASN A 512 -19.45 10.51 -13.10
C ASN A 512 -20.51 9.54 -13.65
N ALA A 513 -21.40 10.02 -14.51
CA ALA A 513 -22.45 9.17 -15.11
C ALA A 513 -21.84 8.06 -15.97
N GLY A 514 -20.86 8.40 -16.80
CA GLY A 514 -20.14 7.44 -17.65
C GLY A 514 -19.37 6.39 -16.85
N MET A 515 -18.75 6.77 -15.71
CA MET A 515 -18.10 5.82 -14.80
C MET A 515 -19.09 4.79 -14.24
N LYS A 516 -20.25 5.26 -13.75
CA LYS A 516 -21.28 4.40 -13.17
C LYS A 516 -21.94 3.50 -14.23
N GLU A 517 -22.18 4.02 -15.43
CA GLU A 517 -22.72 3.22 -16.52
C GLU A 517 -21.71 2.15 -16.99
N MET A 518 -20.43 2.52 -17.13
CA MET A 518 -19.39 1.53 -17.47
C MET A 518 -19.30 0.43 -16.41
N GLN A 519 -19.34 0.78 -15.12
CA GLN A 519 -19.37 -0.20 -14.03
C GLN A 519 -20.60 -1.11 -14.10
N SER A 520 -21.78 -0.53 -14.32
CA SER A 520 -23.04 -1.27 -14.50
C SER A 520 -22.98 -2.20 -15.73
N ALA A 521 -22.41 -1.73 -16.85
CA ALA A 521 -22.26 -2.49 -18.06
C ALA A 521 -21.29 -3.68 -17.91
N ILE A 522 -20.20 -3.52 -17.13
CA ILE A 522 -19.26 -4.59 -16.77
C ILE A 522 -19.99 -5.67 -15.94
N VAL A 523 -20.64 -5.28 -14.85
CA VAL A 523 -21.34 -6.20 -13.94
C VAL A 523 -22.44 -6.97 -14.66
N SER A 524 -23.20 -6.28 -15.54
CA SER A 524 -24.30 -6.88 -16.31
C SER A 524 -23.87 -7.53 -17.63
N LYS A 525 -22.57 -7.60 -17.92
CA LYS A 525 -21.99 -8.14 -19.16
C LYS A 525 -22.59 -7.53 -20.44
N ARG A 526 -22.86 -6.21 -20.39
CA ARG A 526 -23.33 -5.41 -21.52
C ARG A 526 -22.23 -4.66 -22.26
N ILE A 527 -20.99 -4.73 -21.77
CA ILE A 527 -19.79 -4.27 -22.46
C ILE A 527 -18.99 -5.46 -22.92
N HIS A 528 -18.47 -5.41 -24.14
CA HIS A 528 -17.67 -6.44 -24.78
C HIS A 528 -16.43 -5.81 -25.37
N HIS A 529 -15.29 -6.49 -25.30
CA HIS A 529 -14.04 -6.03 -25.88
C HIS A 529 -13.20 -7.22 -26.39
N ASP A 530 -12.24 -6.96 -27.25
CA ASP A 530 -11.41 -7.97 -27.91
C ASP A 530 -10.26 -8.54 -27.06
N GLY A 531 -10.30 -8.32 -25.74
CA GLY A 531 -9.22 -8.75 -24.85
C GLY A 531 -7.95 -7.89 -24.91
N ASN A 532 -8.00 -6.69 -25.52
CA ASN A 532 -6.84 -5.81 -25.66
C ASN A 532 -6.16 -5.50 -24.32
N PRO A 533 -4.89 -5.91 -24.10
CA PRO A 533 -4.21 -5.76 -22.81
C PRO A 533 -3.88 -4.31 -22.45
N ILE A 534 -3.78 -3.38 -23.43
CA ILE A 534 -3.60 -1.94 -23.15
C ILE A 534 -4.87 -1.40 -22.50
N LEU A 535 -6.04 -1.73 -23.06
CA LEU A 535 -7.31 -1.27 -22.49
C LEU A 535 -7.54 -1.88 -21.10
N ALA A 536 -7.27 -3.17 -20.91
CA ALA A 536 -7.35 -3.83 -19.61
C ALA A 536 -6.41 -3.19 -18.58
N TRP A 537 -5.19 -2.85 -18.98
CA TRP A 537 -4.24 -2.14 -18.12
C TRP A 537 -4.75 -0.74 -17.75
N HIS A 538 -5.28 0.03 -18.71
CA HIS A 538 -5.85 1.36 -18.44
C HIS A 538 -7.05 1.28 -17.50
N VAL A 539 -7.95 0.31 -17.67
CA VAL A 539 -9.12 0.09 -16.80
C VAL A 539 -8.69 -0.28 -15.38
N SER A 540 -7.67 -1.14 -15.24
CA SER A 540 -7.15 -1.56 -13.93
C SER A 540 -6.49 -0.41 -13.14
N ASN A 541 -6.03 0.64 -13.83
CA ASN A 541 -5.37 1.79 -13.23
C ASN A 541 -6.34 2.91 -12.79
N VAL A 542 -7.63 2.81 -13.14
CA VAL A 542 -8.62 3.82 -12.74
C VAL A 542 -8.97 3.66 -11.28
N ILE A 543 -8.77 4.74 -10.53
CA ILE A 543 -9.29 4.86 -9.16
C ILE A 543 -10.32 5.98 -9.13
N SER A 544 -11.26 5.92 -8.20
CA SER A 544 -12.19 7.03 -7.99
C SER A 544 -11.64 8.06 -7.00
N LYS A 545 -11.75 9.33 -7.40
CA LYS A 545 -11.71 10.45 -6.47
C LYS A 545 -13.14 10.93 -6.29
N GLU A 546 -13.71 10.65 -5.12
CA GLU A 546 -15.08 11.07 -4.76
C GLU A 546 -15.07 12.53 -4.33
N ASP A 547 -16.03 13.32 -4.82
CA ASP A 547 -16.27 14.69 -4.33
C ASP A 547 -17.15 14.69 -3.06
N ASN A 548 -17.31 15.85 -2.44
CA ASN A 548 -18.12 16.00 -1.21
C ASN A 548 -19.62 15.65 -1.39
N LYS A 549 -20.08 15.41 -2.62
CA LYS A 549 -21.46 15.04 -2.96
C LYS A 549 -21.60 13.57 -3.35
N GLY A 550 -20.53 12.78 -3.25
CA GLY A 550 -20.53 11.37 -3.61
C GLY A 550 -20.46 11.11 -5.12
N ASN A 551 -19.94 12.06 -5.90
CA ASN A 551 -19.70 11.87 -7.33
C ASN A 551 -18.28 11.38 -7.55
N ASP A 552 -18.14 10.39 -8.42
CA ASP A 552 -16.89 9.76 -8.79
C ASP A 552 -16.18 10.50 -9.94
N PHE A 553 -14.85 10.61 -9.84
CA PHE A 553 -14.00 11.14 -10.90
C PHE A 553 -12.83 10.18 -11.15
N PRO A 554 -12.53 9.78 -12.40
CA PRO A 554 -11.44 8.87 -12.69
C PRO A 554 -10.10 9.56 -12.49
N THR A 555 -9.22 8.98 -11.69
CA THR A 555 -7.84 9.44 -11.50
C THR A 555 -6.86 8.28 -11.62
N LYS A 556 -5.58 8.60 -11.85
CA LYS A 556 -4.51 7.61 -11.95
C LYS A 556 -4.18 7.04 -10.56
N ALA A 557 -3.96 5.74 -10.49
CA ALA A 557 -3.54 5.06 -9.27
C ALA A 557 -2.19 5.62 -8.76
N ASN A 558 -1.29 5.97 -9.69
CA ASN A 558 0.01 6.59 -9.43
C ASN A 558 0.47 7.40 -10.66
N LYS A 559 1.57 8.15 -10.54
CA LYS A 559 2.10 8.99 -11.63
C LYS A 559 2.53 8.23 -12.89
N ASN A 560 2.85 6.94 -12.74
CA ASN A 560 3.29 6.07 -13.84
C ASN A 560 2.13 5.30 -14.49
N ALA A 561 0.97 5.26 -13.83
CA ALA A 561 -0.23 4.63 -14.35
C ALA A 561 -0.81 5.41 -15.54
N LYS A 562 -1.37 4.68 -16.50
CA LYS A 562 -2.08 5.21 -17.66
C LYS A 562 -3.55 4.83 -17.58
N ILE A 563 -4.43 5.79 -17.86
CA ILE A 563 -5.89 5.59 -17.83
C ILE A 563 -6.60 6.14 -19.08
N ASP A 564 -5.84 6.67 -20.03
CA ASP A 564 -6.33 7.46 -21.17
C ASP A 564 -7.43 6.70 -21.96
N GLY A 565 -7.20 5.44 -22.31
CA GLY A 565 -8.19 4.59 -22.97
C GLY A 565 -9.43 4.28 -22.09
N ALA A 566 -9.26 4.18 -20.79
CA ALA A 566 -10.39 4.01 -19.87
C ALA A 566 -11.23 5.27 -19.77
N VAL A 567 -10.60 6.46 -19.71
CA VAL A 567 -11.31 7.76 -19.74
C VAL A 567 -12.08 7.92 -21.04
N CYS A 568 -11.46 7.62 -22.18
CA CYS A 568 -12.16 7.61 -23.47
C CYS A 568 -13.35 6.65 -23.48
N THR A 569 -13.22 5.46 -22.89
CA THR A 569 -14.33 4.50 -22.74
C THR A 569 -15.46 5.08 -21.89
N ILE A 570 -15.13 5.69 -20.75
CA ILE A 570 -16.08 6.38 -19.85
C ILE A 570 -16.84 7.49 -20.61
N MET A 571 -16.12 8.30 -21.42
CA MET A 571 -16.72 9.37 -22.22
C MET A 571 -17.72 8.80 -23.23
N THR A 572 -17.39 7.69 -23.92
CA THR A 572 -18.34 7.04 -24.83
C THR A 572 -19.52 6.43 -24.11
N GLN A 573 -19.35 5.80 -22.94
CA GLN A 573 -20.43 5.23 -22.14
C GLN A 573 -21.42 6.29 -21.65
N ASN A 574 -20.94 7.48 -21.27
CA ASN A 574 -21.78 8.61 -20.93
C ASN A 574 -22.75 8.97 -22.08
N ARG A 575 -22.27 8.93 -23.34
CA ARG A 575 -23.09 9.28 -24.50
C ARG A 575 -24.00 8.13 -24.92
N VAL A 576 -23.52 6.88 -24.84
CA VAL A 576 -24.31 5.66 -25.11
C VAL A 576 -25.48 5.52 -24.16
N GLU A 577 -25.36 5.94 -22.90
CA GLU A 577 -26.47 5.96 -21.93
C GLU A 577 -27.66 6.79 -22.47
N LEU A 578 -27.35 7.95 -23.04
CA LEU A 578 -28.36 8.90 -23.57
C LEU A 578 -28.90 8.49 -24.95
N TYR A 579 -28.19 7.61 -25.66
CA TYR A 579 -28.52 7.23 -27.03
C TYR A 579 -29.58 6.10 -27.09
N ASN A 580 -30.52 6.22 -28.02
CA ASN A 580 -31.57 5.21 -28.27
C ASN A 580 -31.36 4.61 -29.68
N PRO A 581 -30.78 3.40 -29.81
CA PRO A 581 -30.57 2.76 -31.11
C PRO A 581 -31.89 2.46 -31.79
N THR A 582 -32.06 2.89 -33.03
CA THR A 582 -33.28 2.78 -33.81
C THR A 582 -33.52 1.38 -34.40
N HIS A 583 -32.54 0.48 -34.37
CA HIS A 583 -32.62 -0.87 -34.95
C HIS A 583 -32.08 -1.92 -33.97
N SER A 584 -32.86 -2.98 -33.74
CA SER A 584 -32.41 -4.19 -33.04
C SER A 584 -31.58 -5.09 -33.97
N LEU A 585 -30.79 -6.00 -33.41
CA LEU A 585 -30.07 -7.03 -34.18
C LEU A 585 -31.08 -7.88 -34.99
N THR A 586 -32.24 -8.16 -34.40
CA THR A 586 -33.36 -8.88 -35.02
C THR A 586 -33.90 -8.16 -36.25
N ASP A 587 -34.06 -6.83 -36.19
CA ASP A 587 -34.52 -6.02 -37.33
C ASP A 587 -33.51 -6.02 -38.49
N ARG A 588 -32.21 -6.10 -38.20
CA ARG A 588 -31.15 -6.20 -39.22
C ARG A 588 -31.10 -7.57 -39.89
N ILE A 589 -31.31 -8.65 -39.12
CA ILE A 589 -31.40 -10.04 -39.67
C ILE A 589 -32.66 -10.17 -40.54
N LEU A 590 -33.79 -9.66 -40.09
CA LEU A 590 -35.05 -9.69 -40.87
C LEU A 590 -34.94 -8.87 -42.15
N ASN A 591 -34.29 -7.71 -42.12
CA ASN A 591 -34.03 -6.89 -43.31
C ASN A 591 -33.03 -7.53 -44.27
N ARG A 592 -32.06 -8.32 -43.82
CA ARG A 592 -31.17 -9.10 -44.67
C ARG A 592 -31.89 -10.27 -45.35
N VAL A 593 -32.78 -10.95 -44.63
CA VAL A 593 -33.61 -12.03 -45.19
C VAL A 593 -34.61 -11.50 -46.21
N ALA A 594 -35.20 -10.33 -45.98
CA ALA A 594 -36.11 -9.67 -46.91
C ALA A 594 -35.45 -9.16 -48.22
N ILE A 595 -34.16 -8.77 -48.15
CA ILE A 595 -33.40 -8.32 -49.36
C ILE A 595 -32.81 -9.49 -50.13
N GLY A 596 -32.66 -10.68 -49.54
CA GLY A 596 -32.17 -11.90 -50.19
C GLY A 596 -33.29 -12.75 -50.84
N SER A 597 -34.54 -12.29 -50.80
CA SER A 597 -35.72 -12.96 -51.36
C SER A 597 -36.41 -12.15 -52.49
N ILE A 598 -35.68 -11.23 -53.16
CA ILE A 598 -36.10 -10.58 -54.39
C ILE A 598 -35.08 -10.90 -55.50
#